data_72430bb85673ee010229c5a7b85f952d
#
_entry.id   72430bb85673ee010229c5a7b85f952d
#
_cell.length_a   1.000
_cell.length_b   1.000
_cell.length_c   1.000
_cell.angle_alpha   90.00
_cell.angle_beta   90.00
_cell.angle_gamma   90.00
#
_symmetry.space_group_name_H-M   'P 1'
#
loop_
_entity.id
_entity.type
_entity.pdbx_description
1 polymer ?
#
loop_
_entity_poly.entity_id
_entity_poly.type
_entity_poly.pdbx_seq_one_letter_code
_entity_poly.pdbx_strand_id
1 'polypeptide(L)'
;NTCFHCHGPDEKERKGGFRLDLKEEAFKPGKSGLVPLVPGKPDDSELLVRIFLDAEDSDSMPPKDSGKSITAADRETLRKWVEQGAEYQGHWAFIAPERPELPKSGNNSHPVDAFLDARLEKEGLKMQPEADKATLLRRLSLDIAGLPPTLAEQDAFEKDTAPDAYEKVVDRLLNSPHYGERMALDWLDFARYADSNGFQSDGSRQMWIWRDWLINAYNRNLPFDQF
;
A
#
# COMPACT_ATOMS: atom_id res chain seq x y z
N ASN A 1 11.48 -2.04 -15.77
CA ASN A 1 12.01 -0.80 -16.40
C ASN A 1 12.91 -1.02 -17.62
N THR A 2 13.25 -2.27 -17.99
CA THR A 2 14.12 -2.57 -19.13
C THR A 2 13.47 -2.17 -20.45
N CYS A 3 12.18 -2.45 -20.64
CA CYS A 3 11.43 -2.25 -21.89
C CYS A 3 10.78 -0.86 -22.01
N PHE A 4 10.26 -0.31 -20.90
CA PHE A 4 9.39 0.89 -20.92
C PHE A 4 10.10 2.18 -21.29
N HIS A 5 11.43 2.24 -21.27
CA HIS A 5 12.14 3.40 -21.79
C HIS A 5 11.86 3.60 -23.30
N CYS A 6 11.89 2.52 -24.06
CA CYS A 6 11.68 2.54 -25.50
C CYS A 6 10.25 2.10 -25.94
N HIS A 7 9.50 1.42 -25.09
CA HIS A 7 8.16 0.90 -25.38
C HIS A 7 7.14 1.29 -24.28
N GLY A 8 7.31 2.48 -23.71
CA GLY A 8 6.47 3.03 -22.65
C GLY A 8 5.76 4.33 -23.04
N PRO A 9 5.35 5.12 -22.02
CA PRO A 9 4.55 6.32 -22.23
C PRO A 9 5.27 7.49 -22.89
N ASP A 10 6.61 7.56 -22.80
CA ASP A 10 7.36 8.67 -23.37
C ASP A 10 7.38 8.63 -24.89
N GLU A 11 6.72 9.62 -25.52
CA GLU A 11 6.57 9.69 -26.98
C GLU A 11 7.88 10.00 -27.69
N LYS A 12 8.80 10.71 -27.05
CA LYS A 12 10.10 11.12 -27.64
C LYS A 12 11.06 9.94 -27.71
N GLU A 13 11.03 9.09 -26.71
CA GLU A 13 11.91 7.92 -26.62
C GLU A 13 11.30 6.65 -27.24
N ARG A 14 10.00 6.69 -27.60
CA ARG A 14 9.25 5.53 -28.07
C ARG A 14 9.79 4.99 -29.41
N LYS A 15 10.13 3.71 -29.41
CA LYS A 15 10.60 2.94 -30.56
C LYS A 15 9.54 1.95 -31.00
N GLY A 16 9.61 1.49 -32.26
CA GLY A 16 8.71 0.45 -32.80
C GLY A 16 7.24 0.84 -32.95
N GLY A 17 6.83 1.99 -32.43
CA GLY A 17 5.47 2.52 -32.56
C GLY A 17 4.40 1.78 -31.77
N PHE A 18 4.75 1.13 -30.67
CA PHE A 18 3.83 0.46 -29.76
C PHE A 18 4.20 0.70 -28.28
N ARG A 19 3.25 0.41 -27.39
CA ARG A 19 3.39 0.56 -25.95
C ARG A 19 3.16 -0.78 -25.24
N LEU A 20 4.10 -1.16 -24.38
CA LEU A 20 3.96 -2.36 -23.55
C LEU A 20 3.27 -2.07 -22.20
N ASP A 21 3.08 -0.84 -21.84
CA ASP A 21 2.36 -0.44 -20.63
C ASP A 21 0.84 -0.36 -20.83
N LEU A 22 0.36 -0.46 -22.09
CA LEU A 22 -1.05 -0.50 -22.42
C LEU A 22 -1.39 -1.83 -23.13
N LYS A 23 -2.33 -2.58 -22.55
CA LYS A 23 -2.78 -3.88 -23.06
C LYS A 23 -3.20 -3.81 -24.54
N GLU A 24 -4.06 -2.83 -24.86
CA GLU A 24 -4.62 -2.68 -26.20
C GLU A 24 -3.56 -2.35 -27.26
N GLU A 25 -2.49 -1.68 -26.87
CA GLU A 25 -1.40 -1.33 -27.79
C GLU A 25 -0.39 -2.47 -27.96
N ALA A 26 -0.15 -3.23 -26.87
CA ALA A 26 0.76 -4.37 -26.92
C ALA A 26 0.25 -5.54 -27.78
N PHE A 27 -1.07 -5.62 -28.00
CA PHE A 27 -1.71 -6.65 -28.81
C PHE A 27 -2.01 -6.22 -30.25
N LYS A 28 -1.63 -5.00 -30.63
CA LYS A 28 -1.76 -4.50 -32.02
C LYS A 28 -0.42 -4.54 -32.74
N PRO A 29 -0.43 -4.66 -34.07
CA PRO A 29 0.80 -4.58 -34.85
C PRO A 29 1.54 -3.26 -34.61
N GLY A 30 2.85 -3.35 -34.39
CA GLY A 30 3.75 -2.21 -34.37
C GLY A 30 4.06 -1.68 -35.78
N LYS A 31 5.03 -0.75 -35.88
CA LYS A 31 5.47 -0.20 -37.18
C LYS A 31 6.02 -1.26 -38.15
N SER A 32 6.53 -2.37 -37.64
CA SER A 32 6.99 -3.50 -38.45
C SER A 32 5.84 -4.32 -39.07
N GLY A 33 4.61 -4.09 -38.65
CA GLY A 33 3.47 -4.93 -38.99
C GLY A 33 3.34 -6.19 -38.15
N LEU A 34 4.31 -6.50 -37.28
CA LEU A 34 4.30 -7.65 -36.40
C LEU A 34 3.63 -7.31 -35.06
N VAL A 35 2.97 -8.29 -34.45
CA VAL A 35 2.26 -8.13 -33.18
C VAL A 35 3.23 -8.38 -32.03
N PRO A 36 3.44 -7.40 -31.13
CA PRO A 36 4.35 -7.55 -30.00
C PRO A 36 4.03 -8.74 -29.08
N LEU A 37 2.74 -8.91 -28.77
CA LEU A 37 2.25 -9.98 -27.89
C LEU A 37 0.99 -10.61 -28.49
N VAL A 38 1.03 -11.94 -28.64
CA VAL A 38 -0.12 -12.75 -29.04
C VAL A 38 -0.49 -13.66 -27.86
N PRO A 39 -1.59 -13.39 -27.16
CA PRO A 39 -1.98 -14.17 -25.98
C PRO A 39 -2.03 -15.68 -26.24
N GLY A 40 -1.41 -16.46 -25.36
CA GLY A 40 -1.33 -17.92 -25.46
C GLY A 40 -0.41 -18.46 -26.56
N LYS A 41 0.30 -17.57 -27.31
CA LYS A 41 1.15 -17.96 -28.42
C LYS A 41 2.53 -17.32 -28.32
N PRO A 42 3.44 -17.90 -27.54
CA PRO A 42 4.80 -17.38 -27.34
C PRO A 42 5.57 -17.22 -28.65
N ASP A 43 5.49 -18.20 -29.53
CA ASP A 43 6.29 -18.24 -30.78
C ASP A 43 5.77 -17.27 -31.86
N ASP A 44 4.50 -16.84 -31.76
CA ASP A 44 3.89 -15.80 -32.61
C ASP A 44 4.07 -14.39 -32.01
N SER A 45 4.65 -14.28 -30.80
CA SER A 45 4.84 -13.02 -30.08
C SER A 45 6.18 -12.40 -30.41
N GLU A 46 6.21 -11.32 -31.19
CA GLU A 46 7.44 -10.66 -31.65
C GLU A 46 8.36 -10.23 -30.50
N LEU A 47 7.79 -9.83 -29.37
CA LEU A 47 8.55 -9.52 -28.14
C LEU A 47 9.41 -10.74 -27.72
N LEU A 48 8.81 -11.93 -27.68
CA LEU A 48 9.53 -13.13 -27.28
C LEU A 48 10.55 -13.54 -28.34
N VAL A 49 10.19 -13.52 -29.61
CA VAL A 49 11.13 -13.79 -30.70
C VAL A 49 12.39 -12.95 -30.52
N ARG A 50 12.25 -11.62 -30.34
CA ARG A 50 13.41 -10.72 -30.24
C ARG A 50 14.21 -10.84 -28.97
N ILE A 51 13.60 -11.12 -27.82
CA ILE A 51 14.37 -11.30 -26.58
C ILE A 51 15.10 -12.63 -26.50
N PHE A 52 14.76 -13.61 -27.34
CA PHE A 52 15.44 -14.89 -27.43
C PHE A 52 16.49 -14.96 -28.56
N LEU A 53 16.60 -13.94 -29.41
CA LEU A 53 17.69 -13.84 -30.38
C LEU A 53 19.07 -13.78 -29.71
N ASP A 54 20.12 -14.11 -30.46
CA ASP A 54 21.50 -13.91 -30.04
C ASP A 54 21.75 -12.41 -29.78
N ALA A 55 22.56 -12.11 -28.77
CA ALA A 55 22.84 -10.71 -28.38
C ALA A 55 23.56 -9.91 -29.48
N GLU A 56 24.19 -10.59 -30.44
CA GLU A 56 24.87 -9.99 -31.61
C GLU A 56 23.88 -9.75 -32.79
N ASP A 57 22.68 -10.27 -32.71
CA ASP A 57 21.66 -10.03 -33.74
C ASP A 57 21.13 -8.59 -33.66
N SER A 58 21.05 -7.94 -34.83
CA SER A 58 20.58 -6.54 -34.92
C SER A 58 19.15 -6.34 -34.47
N ASP A 59 18.33 -7.37 -34.48
CA ASP A 59 16.93 -7.37 -34.06
C ASP A 59 16.74 -7.81 -32.62
N SER A 60 17.82 -8.19 -31.93
CA SER A 60 17.77 -8.58 -30.52
C SER A 60 17.29 -7.45 -29.62
N MET A 61 16.52 -7.81 -28.59
CA MET A 61 16.03 -6.87 -27.57
C MET A 61 16.40 -7.35 -26.16
N PRO A 62 16.90 -6.44 -25.29
CA PRO A 62 17.25 -5.04 -25.59
C PRO A 62 18.43 -4.91 -26.55
N PRO A 63 18.50 -3.80 -27.32
CA PRO A 63 19.65 -3.59 -28.21
C PRO A 63 20.97 -3.53 -27.42
N LYS A 64 22.06 -4.03 -27.99
CA LYS A 64 23.38 -4.13 -27.37
C LYS A 64 23.92 -2.79 -26.85
N ASP A 65 23.65 -1.72 -27.56
CA ASP A 65 24.09 -0.35 -27.25
C ASP A 65 23.20 0.35 -26.21
N SER A 66 22.09 -0.26 -25.81
CA SER A 66 21.14 0.31 -24.82
C SER A 66 21.67 0.29 -23.39
N GLY A 67 22.73 -0.45 -23.09
CA GLY A 67 23.25 -0.68 -21.73
C GLY A 67 22.29 -1.48 -20.83
N LYS A 68 21.26 -2.11 -21.41
CA LYS A 68 20.26 -2.92 -20.71
C LYS A 68 20.43 -4.39 -21.03
N SER A 69 20.04 -5.24 -20.10
CA SER A 69 20.07 -6.69 -20.26
C SER A 69 18.81 -7.34 -19.70
N ILE A 70 18.54 -8.55 -20.17
CA ILE A 70 17.48 -9.42 -19.66
C ILE A 70 18.07 -10.79 -19.35
N THR A 71 17.79 -11.31 -18.16
CA THR A 71 18.32 -12.62 -17.74
C THR A 71 17.57 -13.77 -18.41
N ALA A 72 18.17 -14.96 -18.44
CA ALA A 72 17.49 -16.17 -18.92
C ALA A 72 16.21 -16.45 -18.10
N ALA A 73 16.25 -16.23 -16.79
CA ALA A 73 15.09 -16.41 -15.92
C ALA A 73 13.93 -15.43 -16.25
N ASP A 74 14.27 -14.17 -16.58
CA ASP A 74 13.27 -13.18 -16.98
C ASP A 74 12.63 -13.54 -18.34
N ARG A 75 13.44 -14.03 -19.29
CA ARG A 75 12.95 -14.51 -20.60
C ARG A 75 11.93 -15.64 -20.42
N GLU A 76 12.26 -16.63 -19.59
CA GLU A 76 11.36 -17.75 -19.30
C GLU A 76 10.10 -17.29 -18.54
N THR A 77 10.22 -16.32 -17.65
CA THR A 77 9.08 -15.73 -16.96
C THR A 77 8.12 -15.05 -17.95
N LEU A 78 8.67 -14.27 -18.89
CA LEU A 78 7.88 -13.64 -19.94
C LEU A 78 7.24 -14.66 -20.88
N ARG A 79 7.95 -15.73 -21.26
CA ARG A 79 7.40 -16.83 -22.05
C ARG A 79 6.18 -17.45 -21.36
N LYS A 80 6.33 -17.84 -20.09
CA LYS A 80 5.21 -18.40 -19.31
C LYS A 80 4.04 -17.45 -19.16
N TRP A 81 4.30 -16.15 -18.96
CA TRP A 81 3.25 -15.15 -18.89
C TRP A 81 2.46 -15.07 -20.21
N VAL A 82 3.13 -15.09 -21.35
CA VAL A 82 2.46 -15.11 -22.67
C VAL A 82 1.69 -16.40 -22.88
N GLU A 83 2.25 -17.56 -22.53
CA GLU A 83 1.58 -18.87 -22.57
C GLU A 83 0.29 -18.88 -21.76
N GLN A 84 0.25 -18.20 -20.61
CA GLN A 84 -0.90 -18.07 -19.73
C GLN A 84 -1.93 -17.02 -20.23
N GLY A 85 -1.70 -16.39 -21.39
CA GLY A 85 -2.64 -15.43 -21.97
C GLY A 85 -2.22 -13.97 -21.92
N ALA A 86 -1.00 -13.66 -21.46
CA ALA A 86 -0.45 -12.30 -21.36
C ALA A 86 -1.41 -11.34 -20.64
N GLU A 87 -2.02 -11.77 -19.54
CA GLU A 87 -2.96 -10.94 -18.81
C GLU A 87 -2.28 -9.74 -18.15
N TYR A 88 -2.78 -8.56 -18.45
CA TYR A 88 -2.37 -7.31 -17.83
C TYR A 88 -3.21 -7.07 -16.57
N GLN A 89 -2.53 -6.84 -15.47
CA GLN A 89 -3.16 -6.39 -14.24
C GLN A 89 -3.02 -4.87 -14.13
N GLY A 90 -4.10 -4.17 -13.82
CA GLY A 90 -4.08 -2.75 -13.50
C GLY A 90 -3.24 -2.46 -12.25
N HIS A 91 -2.92 -1.19 -12.03
CA HIS A 91 -2.22 -0.79 -10.82
C HIS A 91 -3.07 -1.18 -9.60
N TRP A 92 -2.45 -1.85 -8.64
CA TRP A 92 -3.13 -2.42 -7.46
C TRP A 92 -4.03 -1.43 -6.71
N ALA A 93 -3.66 -0.12 -6.68
CA ALA A 93 -4.45 0.92 -6.02
C ALA A 93 -5.81 1.20 -6.68
N PHE A 94 -6.01 0.76 -7.94
CA PHE A 94 -7.26 0.92 -8.70
C PHE A 94 -8.02 -0.40 -8.89
N ILE A 95 -7.51 -1.49 -8.33
CA ILE A 95 -8.22 -2.77 -8.31
C ILE A 95 -9.12 -2.78 -7.09
N ALA A 96 -10.41 -3.03 -7.29
CA ALA A 96 -11.35 -3.14 -6.17
C ALA A 96 -10.88 -4.26 -5.21
N PRO A 97 -10.79 -3.98 -3.90
CA PRO A 97 -10.38 -5.00 -2.94
C PRO A 97 -11.43 -6.11 -2.86
N GLU A 98 -10.97 -7.34 -2.94
CA GLU A 98 -11.80 -8.52 -2.70
C GLU A 98 -11.59 -9.02 -1.27
N ARG A 99 -12.68 -9.47 -0.63
CA ARG A 99 -12.58 -10.02 0.73
C ARG A 99 -11.97 -11.42 0.65
N PRO A 100 -10.75 -11.63 1.20
CA PRO A 100 -10.12 -12.93 1.17
C PRO A 100 -10.84 -13.93 2.10
N GLU A 101 -10.69 -15.20 1.82
CA GLU A 101 -11.10 -16.25 2.75
C GLU A 101 -10.26 -16.21 4.03
N LEU A 102 -10.90 -16.42 5.17
CA LEU A 102 -10.19 -16.47 6.45
C LEU A 102 -9.30 -17.73 6.51
N PRO A 103 -8.02 -17.59 6.87
CA PRO A 103 -7.16 -18.74 7.10
C PRO A 103 -7.76 -19.64 8.20
N LYS A 104 -7.67 -20.96 8.02
CA LYS A 104 -8.07 -21.96 9.02
C LYS A 104 -6.94 -22.22 10.03
N SER A 105 -6.38 -21.17 10.60
CA SER A 105 -5.23 -21.20 11.50
C SER A 105 -5.64 -20.71 12.88
N GLY A 106 -5.22 -21.41 13.92
CA GLY A 106 -5.47 -21.03 15.31
C GLY A 106 -6.93 -21.23 15.80
N ASN A 107 -7.16 -20.85 17.05
CA ASN A 107 -8.47 -20.88 17.71
C ASN A 107 -9.15 -19.49 17.75
N ASN A 108 -8.69 -18.55 16.92
CA ASN A 108 -9.07 -17.17 17.05
C ASN A 108 -10.43 -16.86 16.43
N SER A 109 -11.28 -16.21 17.19
CA SER A 109 -12.60 -15.75 16.77
C SER A 109 -12.51 -14.46 15.93
N HIS A 110 -11.41 -13.71 16.02
CA HIS A 110 -11.24 -12.43 15.33
C HIS A 110 -10.52 -12.60 13.97
N PRO A 111 -11.06 -12.06 12.86
CA PRO A 111 -10.47 -12.22 11.53
C PRO A 111 -9.02 -11.77 11.41
N VAL A 112 -8.65 -10.67 12.07
CA VAL A 112 -7.27 -10.15 12.04
C VAL A 112 -6.30 -11.16 12.67
N ASP A 113 -6.68 -11.77 13.78
CA ASP A 113 -5.85 -12.77 14.47
C ASP A 113 -5.66 -14.02 13.60
N ALA A 114 -6.68 -14.46 12.85
CA ALA A 114 -6.54 -15.56 11.91
C ALA A 114 -5.46 -15.32 10.84
N PHE A 115 -5.40 -14.11 10.29
CA PHE A 115 -4.34 -13.73 9.34
C PHE A 115 -2.97 -13.62 10.02
N LEU A 116 -2.91 -13.05 11.22
CA LEU A 116 -1.67 -12.95 11.99
C LEU A 116 -1.12 -14.32 12.35
N ASP A 117 -1.95 -15.23 12.87
CA ASP A 117 -1.54 -16.60 13.19
C ASP A 117 -1.04 -17.35 11.97
N ALA A 118 -1.74 -17.27 10.84
CA ALA A 118 -1.31 -17.91 9.62
C ALA A 118 0.06 -17.39 9.14
N ARG A 119 0.35 -16.11 9.35
CA ARG A 119 1.67 -15.55 9.03
C ARG A 119 2.72 -16.01 10.03
N LEU A 120 2.43 -15.96 11.32
CA LEU A 120 3.35 -16.39 12.38
C LEU A 120 3.72 -17.87 12.23
N GLU A 121 2.76 -18.75 11.93
CA GLU A 121 3.03 -20.17 11.66
C GLU A 121 4.04 -20.40 10.54
N LYS A 122 3.95 -19.62 9.44
CA LYS A 122 4.92 -19.69 8.33
C LYS A 122 6.35 -19.32 8.75
N GLU A 123 6.48 -18.44 9.75
CA GLU A 123 7.76 -18.00 10.29
C GLU A 123 8.21 -18.85 11.51
N GLY A 124 7.45 -19.88 11.89
CA GLY A 124 7.72 -20.72 13.07
C GLY A 124 7.52 -19.99 14.40
N LEU A 125 6.72 -18.92 14.40
CA LEU A 125 6.42 -18.08 15.55
C LEU A 125 5.00 -18.32 16.06
N LYS A 126 4.70 -17.81 17.26
CA LYS A 126 3.37 -17.83 17.89
C LYS A 126 3.02 -16.47 18.46
N MET A 127 1.73 -16.19 18.55
CA MET A 127 1.22 -15.05 19.29
C MET A 127 1.75 -15.07 20.74
N GLN A 128 2.13 -13.89 21.22
CA GLN A 128 2.49 -13.71 22.63
C GLN A 128 1.23 -13.68 23.49
N PRO A 129 1.33 -14.02 24.79
CA PRO A 129 0.22 -13.83 25.72
C PRO A 129 -0.23 -12.37 25.76
N GLU A 130 -1.48 -12.17 26.16
CA GLU A 130 -2.02 -10.84 26.40
C GLU A 130 -1.16 -10.07 27.43
N ALA A 131 -0.97 -8.78 27.18
CA ALA A 131 -0.22 -7.92 28.08
C ALA A 131 -0.99 -7.67 29.39
N ASP A 132 -0.28 -7.32 30.45
CA ASP A 132 -0.88 -6.88 31.70
C ASP A 132 -1.71 -5.60 31.54
N LYS A 133 -2.62 -5.35 32.50
CA LYS A 133 -3.54 -4.21 32.45
C LYS A 133 -2.83 -2.85 32.36
N ALA A 134 -1.73 -2.67 33.08
CA ALA A 134 -0.98 -1.42 33.05
C ALA A 134 -0.39 -1.14 31.66
N THR A 135 0.16 -2.18 31.03
CA THR A 135 0.68 -2.13 29.65
C THR A 135 -0.44 -1.87 28.64
N LEU A 136 -1.58 -2.55 28.76
CA LEU A 136 -2.75 -2.34 27.90
C LEU A 136 -3.27 -0.91 27.99
N LEU A 137 -3.49 -0.41 29.21
CA LEU A 137 -3.96 0.95 29.44
C LEU A 137 -3.00 1.99 28.87
N ARG A 138 -1.69 1.81 29.09
CA ARG A 138 -0.69 2.72 28.53
C ARG A 138 -0.73 2.75 27.01
N ARG A 139 -0.80 1.60 26.36
CA ARG A 139 -0.89 1.50 24.89
C ARG A 139 -2.13 2.20 24.36
N LEU A 140 -3.31 1.86 24.90
CA LEU A 140 -4.58 2.48 24.52
C LEU A 140 -4.56 4.00 24.67
N SER A 141 -4.08 4.50 25.83
CA SER A 141 -4.06 5.94 26.11
C SER A 141 -3.18 6.70 25.10
N LEU A 142 -2.01 6.15 24.79
CA LEU A 142 -1.10 6.77 23.80
C LEU A 142 -1.63 6.67 22.38
N ASP A 143 -2.25 5.56 22.00
CA ASP A 143 -2.76 5.37 20.63
C ASP A 143 -4.02 6.21 20.39
N ILE A 144 -4.95 6.25 21.34
CA ILE A 144 -6.27 6.90 21.15
C ILE A 144 -6.25 8.38 21.55
N ALA A 145 -5.60 8.72 22.66
CA ALA A 145 -5.60 10.09 23.18
C ALA A 145 -4.25 10.82 23.06
N GLY A 146 -3.18 10.10 22.70
CA GLY A 146 -1.83 10.67 22.58
C GLY A 146 -1.16 11.03 23.92
N LEU A 147 -1.82 10.73 25.04
CA LEU A 147 -1.37 11.08 26.38
C LEU A 147 -1.24 9.82 27.25
N PRO A 148 -0.28 9.77 28.19
CA PRO A 148 -0.20 8.68 29.15
C PRO A 148 -1.42 8.72 30.10
N PRO A 149 -1.86 7.57 30.64
CA PRO A 149 -2.91 7.54 31.64
C PRO A 149 -2.45 8.19 32.94
N THR A 150 -3.36 8.77 33.67
CA THR A 150 -3.13 9.26 35.04
C THR A 150 -3.02 8.07 36.01
N LEU A 151 -2.41 8.28 37.15
CA LEU A 151 -2.34 7.26 38.22
C LEU A 151 -3.74 6.81 38.68
N ALA A 152 -4.69 7.75 38.76
CA ALA A 152 -6.05 7.44 39.16
C ALA A 152 -6.76 6.53 38.12
N GLU A 153 -6.52 6.73 36.82
CA GLU A 153 -7.03 5.88 35.77
C GLU A 153 -6.40 4.49 35.78
N GLN A 154 -5.10 4.43 36.06
CA GLN A 154 -4.39 3.15 36.20
C GLN A 154 -4.96 2.37 37.39
N ASP A 155 -5.10 2.99 38.55
CA ASP A 155 -5.66 2.37 39.74
C ASP A 155 -7.09 1.89 39.54
N ALA A 156 -7.90 2.69 38.84
CA ALA A 156 -9.28 2.32 38.52
C ALA A 156 -9.37 1.09 37.62
N PHE A 157 -8.56 1.04 36.54
CA PHE A 157 -8.56 -0.09 35.62
C PHE A 157 -7.98 -1.36 36.24
N GLU A 158 -6.93 -1.25 37.06
CA GLU A 158 -6.36 -2.40 37.77
C GLU A 158 -7.40 -3.05 38.70
N LYS A 159 -8.20 -2.25 39.40
CA LYS A 159 -9.24 -2.72 40.32
C LYS A 159 -10.52 -3.19 39.63
N ASP A 160 -10.78 -2.78 38.40
CA ASP A 160 -11.99 -3.21 37.67
C ASP A 160 -11.86 -4.67 37.21
N THR A 161 -12.64 -5.56 37.80
CA THR A 161 -12.68 -6.99 37.48
C THR A 161 -13.84 -7.36 36.57
N ALA A 162 -14.58 -6.39 36.07
CA ALA A 162 -15.69 -6.63 35.15
C ALA A 162 -15.19 -7.19 33.82
N PRO A 163 -15.95 -8.09 33.16
CA PRO A 163 -15.54 -8.67 31.88
C PRO A 163 -15.41 -7.63 30.75
N ASP A 164 -16.07 -6.47 30.89
CA ASP A 164 -16.09 -5.35 29.96
C ASP A 164 -15.17 -4.18 30.39
N ALA A 165 -14.25 -4.43 31.34
CA ALA A 165 -13.37 -3.39 31.87
C ALA A 165 -12.51 -2.73 30.79
N TYR A 166 -12.01 -3.52 29.82
CA TYR A 166 -11.20 -3.01 28.71
C TYR A 166 -12.02 -2.14 27.77
N GLU A 167 -13.19 -2.61 27.35
CA GLU A 167 -14.10 -1.88 26.48
C GLU A 167 -14.54 -0.55 27.08
N LYS A 168 -14.80 -0.50 28.37
CA LYS A 168 -15.10 0.76 29.10
C LYS A 168 -13.95 1.77 29.00
N VAL A 169 -12.72 1.32 29.07
CA VAL A 169 -11.55 2.20 28.90
C VAL A 169 -11.49 2.70 27.46
N VAL A 170 -11.69 1.83 26.47
CA VAL A 170 -11.73 2.21 25.05
C VAL A 170 -12.79 3.27 24.80
N ASP A 171 -14.03 3.03 25.23
CA ASP A 171 -15.14 3.95 25.07
C ASP A 171 -14.88 5.31 25.72
N ARG A 172 -14.31 5.32 26.91
CA ARG A 172 -13.93 6.54 27.60
C ARG A 172 -12.90 7.35 26.83
N LEU A 173 -11.87 6.68 26.30
CA LEU A 173 -10.83 7.33 25.52
C LEU A 173 -11.33 7.86 24.18
N LEU A 174 -12.18 7.11 23.47
CA LEU A 174 -12.81 7.53 22.21
C LEU A 174 -13.75 8.75 22.41
N ASN A 175 -14.37 8.88 23.58
CA ASN A 175 -15.21 10.03 23.94
C ASN A 175 -14.42 11.21 24.52
N SER A 176 -13.11 11.09 24.67
CA SER A 176 -12.23 12.17 25.14
C SER A 176 -12.01 13.21 24.04
N PRO A 177 -11.99 14.54 24.37
CA PRO A 177 -11.62 15.56 23.40
C PRO A 177 -10.21 15.37 22.82
N HIS A 178 -9.32 14.71 23.55
CA HIS A 178 -7.96 14.39 23.11
C HIS A 178 -7.92 13.36 21.96
N TYR A 179 -9.00 12.59 21.74
CA TYR A 179 -9.11 11.71 20.58
C TYR A 179 -8.95 12.48 19.26
N GLY A 180 -9.72 13.56 19.09
CA GLY A 180 -9.62 14.39 17.89
C GLY A 180 -8.26 15.07 17.75
N GLU A 181 -7.67 15.52 18.85
CA GLU A 181 -6.30 16.09 18.85
C GLU A 181 -5.28 15.07 18.35
N ARG A 182 -5.35 13.83 18.85
CA ARG A 182 -4.44 12.74 18.45
C ARG A 182 -4.65 12.34 16.98
N MET A 183 -5.89 12.14 16.54
CA MET A 183 -6.21 11.72 15.18
C MET A 183 -5.93 12.80 14.13
N ALA A 184 -5.98 14.06 14.51
CA ALA A 184 -5.70 15.17 13.61
C ALA A 184 -4.22 15.26 13.18
N LEU A 185 -3.28 14.69 13.95
CA LEU A 185 -1.83 14.85 13.71
C LEU A 185 -1.42 14.43 12.31
N ASP A 186 -1.86 13.27 11.85
CA ASP A 186 -1.49 12.75 10.53
C ASP A 186 -1.98 13.66 9.39
N TRP A 187 -3.19 14.21 9.52
CA TRP A 187 -3.74 15.17 8.55
C TRP A 187 -3.02 16.52 8.60
N LEU A 188 -2.60 16.97 9.79
CA LEU A 188 -1.79 18.18 9.92
C LEU A 188 -0.44 18.03 9.20
N ASP A 189 0.17 16.85 9.32
CA ASP A 189 1.41 16.52 8.60
C ASP A 189 1.19 16.46 7.08
N PHE A 190 0.17 15.78 6.61
CA PHE A 190 -0.18 15.73 5.19
C PHE A 190 -0.44 17.11 4.60
N ALA A 191 -1.16 17.96 5.32
CA ALA A 191 -1.47 19.32 4.90
C ALA A 191 -0.32 20.30 5.10
N ARG A 192 0.83 19.85 5.61
CA ARG A 192 1.96 20.72 5.94
C ARG A 192 1.55 21.87 6.85
N TYR A 193 0.77 21.58 7.88
CA TYR A 193 0.29 22.56 8.84
C TYR A 193 1.47 23.24 9.56
N ALA A 194 1.38 24.57 9.70
CA ALA A 194 2.27 25.35 10.55
C ALA A 194 1.59 26.64 10.99
N ASP A 195 1.88 27.12 12.20
CA ASP A 195 1.41 28.38 12.74
C ASP A 195 2.24 29.59 12.26
N SER A 196 3.32 29.31 11.52
CA SER A 196 4.21 30.31 10.94
C SER A 196 4.64 29.91 9.52
N ASN A 197 5.28 30.80 8.79
CA ASN A 197 5.80 30.51 7.45
C ASN A 197 7.08 29.68 7.46
N GLY A 198 7.82 29.66 8.56
CA GLY A 198 9.00 28.82 8.76
C GLY A 198 10.23 29.18 7.94
N PHE A 199 10.24 30.33 7.26
CA PHE A 199 11.29 30.70 6.34
C PHE A 199 11.63 32.20 6.41
N GLN A 200 12.92 32.55 6.47
CA GLN A 200 13.51 33.91 6.53
C GLN A 200 12.87 34.81 7.63
N SER A 201 11.88 35.61 7.27
CA SER A 201 11.09 36.40 8.23
C SER A 201 9.85 35.59 8.62
N ASP A 202 10.00 34.71 9.59
CA ASP A 202 8.99 33.77 10.04
C ASP A 202 7.71 34.44 10.58
N GLY A 203 6.88 34.90 9.66
CA GLY A 203 5.61 35.58 9.97
C GLY A 203 4.54 34.60 10.40
N SER A 204 3.70 35.00 11.38
CA SER A 204 2.57 34.20 11.88
C SER A 204 1.52 33.91 10.79
N ARG A 205 0.92 32.72 10.84
CA ARG A 205 -0.19 32.28 10.00
C ARG A 205 -1.42 32.00 10.85
N GLN A 206 -2.61 32.30 10.34
CA GLN A 206 -3.87 32.01 11.02
C GLN A 206 -4.49 30.69 10.56
N MET A 207 -3.70 29.60 10.62
CA MET A 207 -4.14 28.26 10.20
C MET A 207 -4.82 27.48 11.33
N TRP A 208 -4.76 27.95 12.55
CA TRP A 208 -5.33 27.29 13.73
C TRP A 208 -6.84 27.06 13.61
N ILE A 209 -7.58 27.90 12.87
CA ILE A 209 -9.03 27.75 12.63
C ILE A 209 -9.31 26.42 11.93
N TRP A 210 -8.50 26.07 10.92
CA TRP A 210 -8.63 24.79 10.23
C TRP A 210 -8.23 23.61 11.11
N ARG A 211 -7.17 23.74 11.92
CA ARG A 211 -6.78 22.72 12.91
C ARG A 211 -7.92 22.42 13.87
N ASP A 212 -8.54 23.45 14.44
CA ASP A 212 -9.61 23.29 15.40
C ASP A 212 -10.87 22.67 14.75
N TRP A 213 -11.17 23.05 13.51
CA TRP A 213 -12.22 22.39 12.74
C TRP A 213 -11.93 20.90 12.54
N LEU A 214 -10.70 20.55 12.18
CA LEU A 214 -10.24 19.19 11.95
C LEU A 214 -10.36 18.32 13.23
N ILE A 215 -9.89 18.83 14.37
CA ILE A 215 -10.04 18.19 15.67
C ILE A 215 -11.53 17.93 15.99
N ASN A 216 -12.36 18.93 15.80
CA ASN A 216 -13.81 18.80 16.01
C ASN A 216 -14.48 17.82 15.03
N ALA A 217 -14.00 17.72 13.79
CA ALA A 217 -14.48 16.74 12.82
C ALA A 217 -14.22 15.30 13.29
N TYR A 218 -13.02 15.03 13.79
CA TYR A 218 -12.69 13.73 14.39
C TYR A 218 -13.52 13.43 15.65
N ASN A 219 -13.64 14.39 16.58
CA ASN A 219 -14.41 14.20 17.80
C ASN A 219 -15.91 13.95 17.54
N ARG A 220 -16.42 14.39 16.40
CA ARG A 220 -17.80 14.11 15.94
C ARG A 220 -17.90 12.87 15.07
N ASN A 221 -16.78 12.18 14.83
CA ASN A 221 -16.69 11.05 13.90
C ASN A 221 -17.33 11.40 12.54
N LEU A 222 -16.93 12.55 11.96
CA LEU A 222 -17.44 13.01 10.68
C LEU A 222 -17.13 11.99 9.58
N PRO A 223 -18.12 11.50 8.81
CA PRO A 223 -17.87 10.59 7.70
C PRO A 223 -16.91 11.16 6.67
N PHE A 224 -16.06 10.31 6.08
CA PHE A 224 -15.01 10.75 5.18
C PHE A 224 -15.54 11.46 3.92
N ASP A 225 -16.70 11.06 3.42
CA ASP A 225 -17.37 11.71 2.29
C ASP A 225 -17.94 13.09 2.61
N GLN A 226 -18.02 13.46 3.89
CA GLN A 226 -18.45 14.78 4.37
C GLN A 226 -17.26 15.64 4.85
N PHE A 227 -16.10 15.01 5.01
CA PHE A 227 -14.85 15.62 5.41
C PHE A 227 -14.13 16.26 4.22
#